data_73964f76c9110c0ef9bfc30e4d9238a5
#
_entry.id   73964f76c9110c0ef9bfc30e4d9238a5
#
_cell.length_a   1.000
_cell.length_b   1.000
_cell.length_c   1.000
_cell.angle_alpha   90.00
_cell.angle_beta   90.00
_cell.angle_gamma   90.00
#
_symmetry.space_group_name_H-M   'P 1'
#
loop_
_entity.id
_entity.type
_entity.pdbx_description
1 polymer ?
#
loop_
_entity_poly.entity_id
_entity_poly.type
_entity_poly.pdbx_seq_one_letter_code
_entity_poly.pdbx_strand_id
1 'polypeptide(L)'
;KALLDAKEANYLLKEYFPFSTFSPYVEIFLKVTGGMQKSGLLEVLKALQLAIGQEENKKNMVRSRKNDREKQEQLSRYIKSLFIASPSLLVIDLDVSYADEWDYNQPLKMLPESTDQKVQTEESVRRGRIEKVQRERNELITQLKKKYKRDLVGYIWKLDYSIEKNFHYNMIYFLDGEKYQNDIEIADSIGKLWTSVTEAKGIYFSKNLHKYNGVGLIKHDEIEKRKSLESNVLYLVKTEYFVKMKLKSESGQKLHTFDRGQIPKRGQSKRSQVYTI
;
A
#
# COMPACT_ATOMS: atom_id res chain seq x y z
N LYS A 1 -1.40 34.60 -7.25
CA LYS A 1 -2.51 33.71 -7.63
C LYS A 1 -2.39 32.41 -6.89
N ALA A 2 -3.35 32.20 -5.98
CA ALA A 2 -3.88 31.00 -5.40
C ALA A 2 -3.05 30.31 -4.31
N LEU A 3 -3.19 30.78 -3.10
CA LEU A 3 -3.67 29.82 -2.11
C LEU A 3 -5.06 29.37 -2.65
N LEU A 4 -5.16 28.18 -3.21
CA LEU A 4 -6.43 27.52 -3.48
C LEU A 4 -7.30 27.79 -2.26
N ASP A 5 -8.55 28.18 -2.48
CA ASP A 5 -9.47 28.36 -1.36
C ASP A 5 -9.36 27.12 -0.47
N ALA A 6 -8.95 27.28 0.77
CA ALA A 6 -8.67 26.11 1.63
C ALA A 6 -9.93 25.29 1.91
N LYS A 7 -11.14 25.85 1.66
CA LYS A 7 -12.38 25.08 1.62
C LYS A 7 -12.43 24.17 0.39
N GLU A 8 -12.04 24.72 -0.78
CA GLU A 8 -11.96 23.96 -2.02
C GLU A 8 -10.92 22.85 -1.91
N ALA A 9 -9.73 23.16 -1.36
CA ALA A 9 -8.70 22.16 -1.08
C ALA A 9 -9.19 21.08 -0.10
N ASN A 10 -9.91 21.45 0.96
CA ASN A 10 -10.48 20.50 1.91
C ASN A 10 -11.58 19.61 1.28
N TYR A 11 -12.39 20.22 0.42
CA TYR A 11 -13.42 19.52 -0.33
C TYR A 11 -12.78 18.52 -1.30
N LEU A 12 -11.86 18.97 -2.14
CA LEU A 12 -11.13 18.16 -3.10
C LEU A 12 -10.38 17.01 -2.41
N LEU A 13 -9.70 17.27 -1.29
CA LEU A 13 -9.00 16.24 -0.55
C LEU A 13 -9.94 15.14 -0.01
N LYS A 14 -11.13 15.50 0.44
CA LYS A 14 -12.14 14.52 0.88
C LYS A 14 -12.72 13.73 -0.29
N GLU A 15 -12.91 14.38 -1.43
CA GLU A 15 -13.40 13.75 -2.65
C GLU A 15 -12.36 12.78 -3.23
N TYR A 16 -11.09 13.22 -3.34
CA TYR A 16 -10.00 12.41 -3.88
C TYR A 16 -9.50 11.31 -2.93
N PHE A 17 -9.62 11.51 -1.61
CA PHE A 17 -9.16 10.60 -0.59
C PHE A 17 -10.25 10.26 0.45
N PRO A 18 -11.40 9.71 0.01
CA PRO A 18 -12.58 9.52 0.86
C PRO A 18 -12.35 8.54 2.03
N PHE A 19 -11.34 7.68 1.91
CA PHE A 19 -11.01 6.66 2.90
C PHE A 19 -9.75 7.00 3.71
N SER A 20 -9.34 8.27 3.72
CA SER A 20 -8.04 8.63 4.24
C SER A 20 -8.12 9.57 5.44
N THR A 21 -7.09 9.53 6.25
CA THR A 21 -6.74 10.56 7.23
C THR A 21 -5.43 11.18 6.82
N PHE A 22 -5.27 12.43 7.15
CA PHE A 22 -4.07 13.16 6.81
C PHE A 22 -3.04 13.10 7.93
N SER A 23 -1.77 13.33 7.58
CA SER A 23 -0.72 13.48 8.56
C SER A 23 -0.97 14.74 9.41
N PRO A 24 -0.41 14.82 10.63
CA PRO A 24 -0.52 16.01 11.47
C PRO A 24 -0.09 17.31 10.75
N TYR A 25 0.86 17.21 9.82
CA TYR A 25 1.32 18.36 9.03
C TYR A 25 0.24 18.87 8.07
N VAL A 26 -0.39 17.95 7.34
CA VAL A 26 -1.48 18.27 6.41
C VAL A 26 -2.71 18.75 7.17
N GLU A 27 -3.06 18.12 8.29
CA GLU A 27 -4.19 18.53 9.13
C GLU A 27 -4.00 19.95 9.69
N ILE A 28 -2.80 20.28 10.18
CA ILE A 28 -2.46 21.63 10.64
C ILE A 28 -2.57 22.64 9.50
N PHE A 29 -2.01 22.30 8.33
CA PHE A 29 -2.08 23.16 7.16
C PHE A 29 -3.51 23.45 6.76
N LEU A 30 -4.35 22.42 6.62
CA LEU A 30 -5.76 22.57 6.25
C LEU A 30 -6.57 23.36 7.27
N LYS A 31 -6.31 23.12 8.57
CA LYS A 31 -6.98 23.86 9.67
C LYS A 31 -6.65 25.35 9.64
N VAL A 32 -5.36 25.67 9.50
CA VAL A 32 -4.90 27.06 9.48
C VAL A 32 -5.38 27.79 8.24
N THR A 33 -5.17 27.22 7.07
CA THR A 33 -5.54 27.84 5.80
C THR A 33 -7.05 27.94 5.62
N GLY A 34 -7.82 26.96 6.13
CA GLY A 34 -9.28 26.95 6.10
C GLY A 34 -9.94 28.16 6.82
N GLY A 35 -9.26 28.68 7.84
CA GLY A 35 -9.71 29.86 8.59
C GLY A 35 -9.24 31.22 8.01
N MET A 36 -8.31 31.22 7.05
CA MET A 36 -7.57 32.44 6.63
C MET A 36 -7.73 32.79 5.14
N GLN A 37 -8.94 32.68 4.61
CA GLN A 37 -9.23 32.82 3.16
C GLN A 37 -8.88 34.14 2.53
N LYS A 38 -8.83 35.21 3.33
CA LYS A 38 -8.53 36.62 2.87
C LYS A 38 -7.20 37.12 3.36
N SER A 39 -6.40 36.31 4.03
CA SER A 39 -5.15 36.70 4.66
C SER A 39 -3.99 36.67 3.67
N GLY A 40 -3.02 37.56 3.88
CA GLY A 40 -1.78 37.57 3.11
C GLY A 40 -0.90 36.36 3.43
N LEU A 41 0.01 35.99 2.51
CA LEU A 41 0.93 34.86 2.67
C LEU A 41 1.71 34.93 3.99
N LEU A 42 2.17 36.11 4.39
CA LEU A 42 2.94 36.30 5.62
C LEU A 42 2.12 35.97 6.88
N GLU A 43 0.84 36.33 6.89
CA GLU A 43 -0.07 36.02 8.01
C GLU A 43 -0.31 34.50 8.11
N VAL A 44 -0.52 33.82 6.97
CA VAL A 44 -0.66 32.38 6.91
C VAL A 44 0.60 31.67 7.42
N LEU A 45 1.79 32.12 7.02
CA LEU A 45 3.06 31.55 7.49
C LEU A 45 3.23 31.72 9.00
N LYS A 46 2.91 32.92 9.56
CA LYS A 46 2.94 33.14 11.01
C LYS A 46 1.97 32.24 11.76
N ALA A 47 0.74 32.09 11.25
CA ALA A 47 -0.27 31.24 11.86
C ALA A 47 0.15 29.75 11.81
N LEU A 48 0.77 29.28 10.71
CA LEU A 48 1.34 27.94 10.60
C LEU A 48 2.47 27.73 11.60
N GLN A 49 3.39 28.69 11.75
CA GLN A 49 4.48 28.62 12.73
C GLN A 49 3.94 28.49 14.17
N LEU A 50 2.93 29.30 14.51
CA LEU A 50 2.27 29.24 15.82
C LEU A 50 1.58 27.88 16.03
N ALA A 51 0.82 27.39 15.05
CA ALA A 51 0.12 26.11 15.13
C ALA A 51 1.10 24.94 15.27
N ILE A 52 2.19 24.92 14.48
CA ILE A 52 3.25 23.91 14.60
C ILE A 52 3.93 23.98 15.97
N GLY A 53 4.06 25.20 16.53
CA GLY A 53 4.66 25.43 17.85
C GLY A 53 3.84 24.94 19.04
N GLN A 54 2.53 24.67 18.88
CA GLN A 54 1.68 24.16 19.95
C GLN A 54 2.13 22.78 20.42
N GLU A 55 2.17 22.57 21.74
CA GLU A 55 2.70 21.33 22.35
C GLU A 55 1.96 20.07 21.91
N GLU A 56 0.65 20.13 21.76
CA GLU A 56 -0.15 18.99 21.27
C GLU A 56 0.23 18.62 19.83
N ASN A 57 0.36 19.61 18.96
CA ASN A 57 0.74 19.40 17.56
C ASN A 57 2.17 18.86 17.46
N LYS A 58 3.11 19.36 18.25
CA LYS A 58 4.47 18.82 18.34
C LYS A 58 4.46 17.34 18.76
N LYS A 59 3.72 17.00 19.81
CA LYS A 59 3.58 15.60 20.28
C LYS A 59 3.00 14.70 19.19
N ASN A 60 1.96 15.15 18.48
CA ASN A 60 1.35 14.39 17.39
C ASN A 60 2.31 14.19 16.21
N MET A 61 3.08 15.20 15.84
CA MET A 61 4.10 15.11 14.79
C MET A 61 5.24 14.15 15.18
N VAL A 62 5.74 14.24 16.42
CA VAL A 62 6.79 13.33 16.92
C VAL A 62 6.29 11.88 16.94
N ARG A 63 5.06 11.65 17.40
CA ARG A 63 4.45 10.32 17.42
C ARG A 63 4.27 9.76 16.00
N SER A 64 3.82 10.59 15.05
CA SER A 64 3.69 10.18 13.66
C SER A 64 5.04 9.74 13.08
N ARG A 65 6.09 10.57 13.21
CA ARG A 65 7.44 10.25 12.72
C ARG A 65 7.99 8.97 13.34
N LYS A 66 7.79 8.77 14.65
CA LYS A 66 8.23 7.55 15.35
C LYS A 66 7.55 6.33 14.76
N ASN A 67 6.24 6.36 14.58
CA ASN A 67 5.48 5.25 13.99
C ASN A 67 5.96 4.92 12.57
N ASP A 68 6.23 5.95 11.75
CA ASP A 68 6.70 5.77 10.38
C ASP A 68 8.10 5.16 10.34
N ARG A 69 8.99 5.60 11.23
CA ARG A 69 10.33 5.03 11.38
C ARG A 69 10.29 3.57 11.83
N GLU A 70 9.46 3.23 12.81
CA GLU A 70 9.28 1.86 13.29
C GLU A 70 8.80 0.92 12.17
N LYS A 71 7.87 1.37 11.32
CA LYS A 71 7.43 0.61 10.15
C LYS A 71 8.56 0.37 9.16
N GLN A 72 9.36 1.39 8.85
CA GLN A 72 10.51 1.25 7.96
C GLN A 72 11.51 0.25 8.50
N GLU A 73 11.88 0.36 9.79
CA GLU A 73 12.80 -0.57 10.44
C GLU A 73 12.25 -2.02 10.45
N GLN A 74 10.95 -2.21 10.62
CA GLN A 74 10.31 -3.52 10.51
C GLN A 74 10.42 -4.10 9.11
N LEU A 75 10.21 -3.30 8.07
CA LEU A 75 10.34 -3.73 6.68
C LEU A 75 11.79 -4.07 6.32
N SER A 76 12.74 -3.21 6.69
CA SER A 76 14.17 -3.48 6.48
C SER A 76 14.59 -4.79 7.16
N ARG A 77 14.15 -5.03 8.40
CA ARG A 77 14.38 -6.31 9.09
C ARG A 77 13.73 -7.48 8.38
N TYR A 78 12.52 -7.30 7.85
CA TYR A 78 11.85 -8.34 7.10
C TYR A 78 12.62 -8.73 5.84
N ILE A 79 13.03 -7.76 5.01
CA ILE A 79 13.84 -8.01 3.80
C ILE A 79 15.14 -8.74 4.16
N LYS A 80 15.85 -8.29 5.20
CA LYS A 80 17.07 -8.97 5.69
C LYS A 80 16.78 -10.43 6.07
N SER A 81 15.64 -10.70 6.73
CA SER A 81 15.27 -12.06 7.12
C SER A 81 14.96 -12.98 5.93
N LEU A 82 14.44 -12.42 4.82
CA LEU A 82 14.21 -13.18 3.59
C LEU A 82 15.55 -13.65 2.97
N PHE A 83 16.57 -12.79 2.91
CA PHE A 83 17.90 -13.16 2.42
C PHE A 83 18.66 -14.11 3.36
N ILE A 84 18.33 -14.14 4.65
CA ILE A 84 18.85 -15.15 5.59
C ILE A 84 18.18 -16.52 5.30
N ALA A 85 16.91 -16.53 4.91
CA ALA A 85 16.17 -17.75 4.61
C ALA A 85 16.49 -18.34 3.22
N SER A 86 16.73 -17.47 2.24
CA SER A 86 17.12 -17.83 0.87
C SER A 86 18.17 -16.84 0.36
N PRO A 87 19.41 -17.30 0.04
CA PRO A 87 20.48 -16.42 -0.40
C PRO A 87 20.28 -15.83 -1.79
N SER A 88 19.31 -16.34 -2.55
CA SER A 88 18.89 -15.83 -3.85
C SER A 88 17.36 -15.71 -3.87
N LEU A 89 16.86 -14.52 -4.18
CA LEU A 89 15.42 -14.24 -4.26
C LEU A 89 15.04 -13.81 -5.68
N LEU A 90 13.97 -14.40 -6.22
CA LEU A 90 13.29 -13.84 -7.38
C LEU A 90 12.21 -12.87 -6.87
N VAL A 91 12.40 -11.59 -7.16
CA VAL A 91 11.53 -10.50 -6.71
C VAL A 91 10.55 -10.14 -7.83
N ILE A 92 9.26 -10.27 -7.53
CA ILE A 92 8.15 -9.96 -8.43
C ILE A 92 7.38 -8.77 -7.86
N ASP A 93 7.29 -7.67 -8.60
CA ASP A 93 6.55 -6.46 -8.23
C ASP A 93 5.36 -6.25 -9.18
N LEU A 94 4.17 -6.35 -8.64
CA LEU A 94 2.90 -6.25 -9.36
C LEU A 94 2.01 -5.19 -8.77
N ASP A 95 1.45 -4.35 -9.63
CA ASP A 95 0.25 -3.57 -9.35
C ASP A 95 -0.96 -4.38 -9.84
N VAL A 96 -1.92 -4.63 -8.97
CA VAL A 96 -3.16 -5.31 -9.32
C VAL A 96 -4.34 -4.41 -8.99
N SER A 97 -5.28 -4.32 -9.91
CA SER A 97 -6.45 -3.45 -9.84
C SER A 97 -7.65 -4.11 -10.51
N TYR A 98 -8.67 -3.35 -10.81
CA TYR A 98 -9.87 -3.81 -11.49
C TYR A 98 -10.07 -3.04 -12.79
N ALA A 99 -10.66 -3.68 -13.80
CA ALA A 99 -10.99 -3.04 -15.06
C ALA A 99 -12.02 -1.90 -14.86
N ASP A 100 -11.94 -0.86 -15.69
CA ASP A 100 -12.78 0.35 -15.59
C ASP A 100 -14.30 0.06 -15.74
N GLU A 101 -14.66 -1.03 -16.41
CA GLU A 101 -16.05 -1.48 -16.55
C GLU A 101 -16.69 -1.84 -15.20
N TRP A 102 -15.90 -2.04 -14.18
CA TRP A 102 -16.38 -2.21 -12.82
C TRP A 102 -16.63 -0.84 -12.19
N ASP A 103 -17.61 -0.12 -12.73
CA ASP A 103 -18.04 1.20 -12.23
C ASP A 103 -18.50 1.08 -10.78
N TYR A 104 -17.57 1.37 -9.88
CA TYR A 104 -17.84 1.45 -8.45
C TYR A 104 -18.93 2.49 -8.10
N ASN A 105 -19.26 3.36 -9.03
CA ASN A 105 -20.24 4.42 -8.86
C ASN A 105 -21.63 4.06 -9.42
N GLN A 106 -21.78 2.99 -10.21
CA GLN A 106 -23.08 2.63 -10.76
C GLN A 106 -24.19 2.46 -9.71
N PRO A 107 -24.01 1.74 -8.59
CA PRO A 107 -25.03 1.69 -7.56
C PRO A 107 -25.31 3.04 -6.91
N LEU A 108 -24.33 3.95 -6.87
CA LEU A 108 -24.49 5.29 -6.30
C LEU A 108 -25.29 6.23 -7.19
N LYS A 109 -25.19 6.06 -8.52
CA LYS A 109 -26.00 6.82 -9.50
C LYS A 109 -27.46 6.40 -9.54
N MET A 110 -27.79 5.20 -9.04
CA MET A 110 -29.16 4.65 -9.04
C MET A 110 -29.90 4.86 -7.70
N LEU A 111 -29.30 5.54 -6.72
CA LEU A 111 -29.93 5.75 -5.42
C LEU A 111 -30.87 6.95 -5.42
N PRO A 112 -32.03 6.87 -4.74
CA PRO A 112 -32.95 7.98 -4.62
C PRO A 112 -32.32 9.18 -3.89
N GLU A 113 -32.77 10.39 -4.24
CA GLU A 113 -32.19 11.66 -3.78
C GLU A 113 -32.45 12.02 -2.31
N SER A 114 -33.09 11.18 -1.51
CA SER A 114 -33.30 11.44 -0.09
C SER A 114 -32.02 11.31 0.72
N THR A 115 -31.64 12.39 1.42
CA THR A 115 -30.27 12.62 1.93
C THR A 115 -29.78 11.56 2.92
N ASP A 116 -30.58 11.13 3.87
CA ASP A 116 -30.12 10.23 4.95
C ASP A 116 -30.05 8.74 4.54
N GLN A 117 -31.03 8.28 3.76
CA GLN A 117 -30.99 6.93 3.21
C GLN A 117 -29.88 6.76 2.17
N LYS A 118 -29.59 7.80 1.39
CA LYS A 118 -28.49 7.81 0.40
C LYS A 118 -27.14 7.66 1.09
N VAL A 119 -26.87 8.41 2.16
CA VAL A 119 -25.61 8.34 2.91
C VAL A 119 -25.38 6.96 3.53
N GLN A 120 -26.41 6.37 4.16
CA GLN A 120 -26.31 5.04 4.76
C GLN A 120 -26.11 3.94 3.71
N THR A 121 -26.78 4.06 2.57
CA THR A 121 -26.65 3.09 1.47
C THR A 121 -25.29 3.21 0.78
N GLU A 122 -24.77 4.41 0.58
CA GLU A 122 -23.43 4.65 0.04
C GLU A 122 -22.36 4.05 0.93
N GLU A 123 -22.45 4.24 2.24
CA GLU A 123 -21.49 3.69 3.18
C GLU A 123 -21.53 2.16 3.21
N SER A 124 -22.70 1.55 3.16
CA SER A 124 -22.88 0.10 3.08
C SER A 124 -22.28 -0.48 1.80
N VAL A 125 -22.54 0.12 0.65
CA VAL A 125 -21.98 -0.29 -0.66
C VAL A 125 -20.46 -0.16 -0.64
N ARG A 126 -19.91 0.93 -0.10
CA ARG A 126 -18.46 1.13 0.02
C ARG A 126 -17.81 0.08 0.90
N ARG A 127 -18.44 -0.27 2.03
CA ARG A 127 -17.93 -1.32 2.96
C ARG A 127 -17.92 -2.70 2.30
N GLY A 128 -19.00 -3.09 1.64
CA GLY A 128 -19.07 -4.38 0.93
C GLY A 128 -17.98 -4.54 -0.13
N ARG A 129 -17.62 -3.45 -0.80
CA ARG A 129 -16.50 -3.43 -1.77
C ARG A 129 -15.15 -3.65 -1.11
N ILE A 130 -14.89 -2.96 -0.02
CA ILE A 130 -13.62 -3.10 0.73
C ILE A 130 -13.43 -4.54 1.20
N GLU A 131 -14.48 -5.16 1.72
CA GLU A 131 -14.44 -6.55 2.16
C GLU A 131 -14.22 -7.53 1.00
N LYS A 132 -14.84 -7.27 -0.16
CA LYS A 132 -14.62 -8.05 -1.37
C LYS A 132 -13.15 -7.97 -1.81
N VAL A 133 -12.61 -6.77 -1.95
CA VAL A 133 -11.21 -6.54 -2.34
C VAL A 133 -10.24 -7.25 -1.39
N GLN A 134 -10.55 -7.27 -0.09
CA GLN A 134 -9.72 -8.00 0.89
C GLN A 134 -9.86 -9.51 0.78
N ARG A 135 -11.05 -10.05 0.54
CA ARG A 135 -11.26 -11.49 0.31
C ARG A 135 -10.49 -11.96 -0.91
N GLU A 136 -10.58 -11.26 -2.02
CA GLU A 136 -9.89 -11.59 -3.27
C GLU A 136 -8.36 -11.57 -3.10
N ARG A 137 -7.80 -10.56 -2.40
CA ARG A 137 -6.37 -10.57 -2.05
C ARG A 137 -6.00 -11.77 -1.17
N ASN A 138 -6.80 -12.10 -0.16
CA ASN A 138 -6.54 -13.24 0.71
C ASN A 138 -6.58 -14.55 -0.07
N GLU A 139 -7.51 -14.68 -1.00
CA GLU A 139 -7.61 -15.85 -1.88
C GLU A 139 -6.38 -15.95 -2.79
N LEU A 140 -5.97 -14.84 -3.43
CA LEU A 140 -4.73 -14.80 -4.22
C LEU A 140 -3.52 -15.30 -3.40
N ILE A 141 -3.32 -14.75 -2.19
CA ILE A 141 -2.20 -15.15 -1.33
C ILE A 141 -2.32 -16.63 -0.94
N THR A 142 -3.52 -17.12 -0.67
CA THR A 142 -3.77 -18.55 -0.32
C THR A 142 -3.41 -19.47 -1.48
N GLN A 143 -3.83 -19.12 -2.69
CA GLN A 143 -3.50 -19.90 -3.89
C GLN A 143 -2.00 -19.86 -4.20
N LEU A 144 -1.33 -18.73 -4.01
CA LEU A 144 0.12 -18.62 -4.17
C LEU A 144 0.87 -19.47 -3.14
N LYS A 145 0.44 -19.47 -1.88
CA LYS A 145 1.00 -20.37 -0.84
C LYS A 145 0.80 -21.85 -1.18
N LYS A 146 -0.34 -22.19 -1.77
CA LYS A 146 -0.61 -23.58 -2.23
C LYS A 146 0.26 -23.96 -3.42
N LYS A 147 0.42 -23.04 -4.39
CA LYS A 147 1.20 -23.26 -5.63
C LYS A 147 2.69 -23.37 -5.35
N TYR A 148 3.26 -22.39 -4.68
CA TYR A 148 4.72 -22.29 -4.46
C TYR A 148 5.19 -22.91 -3.14
N LYS A 149 4.28 -23.18 -2.20
CA LYS A 149 4.58 -23.78 -0.89
C LYS A 149 5.71 -23.06 -0.16
N ARG A 150 6.81 -23.77 0.12
CA ARG A 150 7.98 -23.22 0.81
C ARG A 150 8.83 -22.29 -0.06
N ASP A 151 8.64 -22.36 -1.37
CA ASP A 151 9.41 -21.59 -2.32
C ASP A 151 8.85 -20.15 -2.44
N LEU A 152 7.64 -19.87 -1.95
CA LEU A 152 7.19 -18.52 -1.63
C LEU A 152 7.83 -18.11 -0.30
N VAL A 153 9.01 -17.50 -0.37
CA VAL A 153 9.82 -17.08 0.79
C VAL A 153 9.16 -15.94 1.55
N GLY A 154 8.46 -15.06 0.84
CA GLY A 154 7.76 -13.95 1.46
C GLY A 154 6.89 -13.17 0.49
N TYR A 155 6.17 -12.20 1.04
CA TYR A 155 5.39 -11.23 0.26
C TYR A 155 5.14 -9.96 1.09
N ILE A 156 4.88 -8.87 0.39
CA ILE A 156 4.42 -7.59 0.95
C ILE A 156 3.28 -7.12 0.09
N TRP A 157 2.25 -6.52 0.70
CA TRP A 157 1.17 -5.89 -0.03
C TRP A 157 0.74 -4.59 0.63
N LYS A 158 0.29 -3.65 -0.18
CA LYS A 158 -0.32 -2.40 0.23
C LYS A 158 -1.58 -2.16 -0.59
N LEU A 159 -2.68 -1.87 0.10
CA LEU A 159 -3.93 -1.40 -0.51
C LEU A 159 -3.88 0.12 -0.58
N ASP A 160 -4.06 0.64 -1.78
CA ASP A 160 -4.21 2.06 -2.06
C ASP A 160 -5.54 2.34 -2.77
N TYR A 161 -5.96 3.59 -2.77
CA TYR A 161 -7.11 4.10 -3.48
C TYR A 161 -6.74 5.35 -4.26
N SER A 162 -7.15 5.42 -5.52
CA SER A 162 -7.09 6.63 -6.35
C SER A 162 -8.37 6.75 -7.19
N ILE A 163 -8.67 7.93 -7.67
CA ILE A 163 -9.84 8.14 -8.53
C ILE A 163 -9.71 7.36 -9.85
N GLU A 164 -8.50 7.27 -10.39
CA GLU A 164 -8.23 6.62 -11.66
C GLU A 164 -8.28 5.09 -11.59
N LYS A 165 -7.74 4.52 -10.51
CA LYS A 165 -7.58 3.06 -10.35
C LYS A 165 -8.55 2.45 -9.31
N ASN A 166 -9.31 3.28 -8.60
CA ASN A 166 -10.09 2.85 -7.45
C ASN A 166 -9.20 2.09 -6.43
N PHE A 167 -9.73 1.05 -5.77
CA PHE A 167 -8.94 0.18 -4.91
C PHE A 167 -7.97 -0.65 -5.75
N HIS A 168 -6.69 -0.58 -5.41
CA HIS A 168 -5.64 -1.35 -6.05
C HIS A 168 -4.60 -1.78 -5.04
N TYR A 169 -3.90 -2.88 -5.33
CA TYR A 169 -2.81 -3.38 -4.52
C TYR A 169 -1.47 -3.19 -5.22
N ASN A 170 -0.50 -2.68 -4.47
CA ASN A 170 0.91 -2.85 -4.78
C ASN A 170 1.39 -4.11 -4.06
N MET A 171 1.87 -5.11 -4.79
CA MET A 171 2.23 -6.42 -4.25
C MET A 171 3.65 -6.81 -4.67
N ILE A 172 4.47 -7.17 -3.70
CA ILE A 172 5.82 -7.66 -3.92
C ILE A 172 5.89 -9.09 -3.40
N TYR A 173 6.30 -10.04 -4.25
CA TYR A 173 6.50 -11.44 -3.91
C TYR A 173 7.97 -11.80 -3.99
N PHE A 174 8.40 -12.66 -3.09
CA PHE A 174 9.76 -13.16 -2.99
C PHE A 174 9.72 -14.68 -3.12
N LEU A 175 10.24 -15.20 -4.24
CA LEU A 175 10.37 -16.65 -4.46
C LEU A 175 11.83 -17.07 -4.30
N ASP A 176 12.04 -18.37 -4.10
CA ASP A 176 13.37 -18.98 -4.07
C ASP A 176 14.05 -18.83 -5.44
N GLY A 177 15.06 -17.98 -5.52
CA GLY A 177 15.78 -17.66 -6.76
C GLY A 177 16.69 -18.76 -7.28
N GLU A 178 16.92 -19.82 -6.49
CA GLU A 178 17.62 -21.03 -6.98
C GLU A 178 16.71 -21.88 -7.85
N LYS A 179 15.39 -21.83 -7.62
CA LYS A 179 14.39 -22.62 -8.35
C LYS A 179 13.69 -21.84 -9.46
N TYR A 180 13.48 -20.55 -9.23
CA TYR A 180 12.72 -19.69 -10.13
C TYR A 180 13.60 -18.53 -10.60
N GLN A 181 13.77 -18.38 -11.92
CA GLN A 181 14.66 -17.38 -12.51
C GLN A 181 13.96 -16.48 -13.56
N ASN A 182 12.84 -16.94 -14.12
CA ASN A 182 12.07 -16.20 -15.11
C ASN A 182 11.02 -15.32 -14.41
N ASP A 183 11.40 -14.11 -14.07
CA ASP A 183 10.55 -13.16 -13.35
C ASP A 183 9.34 -12.71 -14.18
N ILE A 184 9.47 -12.57 -15.49
CA ILE A 184 8.39 -12.15 -16.40
C ILE A 184 7.30 -13.24 -16.44
N GLU A 185 7.67 -14.51 -16.61
CA GLU A 185 6.74 -15.61 -16.66
C GLU A 185 6.01 -15.81 -15.31
N ILE A 186 6.73 -15.68 -14.21
CA ILE A 186 6.17 -15.77 -12.87
C ILE A 186 5.22 -14.61 -12.60
N ALA A 187 5.61 -13.39 -12.98
CA ALA A 187 4.76 -12.21 -12.85
C ALA A 187 3.44 -12.36 -13.62
N ASP A 188 3.52 -12.81 -14.87
CA ASP A 188 2.35 -13.10 -15.72
C ASP A 188 1.47 -14.18 -15.10
N SER A 189 2.07 -15.26 -14.60
CA SER A 189 1.34 -16.36 -13.92
C SER A 189 0.59 -15.86 -12.67
N ILE A 190 1.20 -14.98 -11.88
CA ILE A 190 0.56 -14.39 -10.69
C ILE A 190 -0.55 -13.43 -11.12
N GLY A 191 -0.30 -12.62 -12.15
CA GLY A 191 -1.30 -11.70 -12.70
C GLY A 191 -2.53 -12.42 -13.26
N LYS A 192 -2.35 -13.52 -14.01
CA LYS A 192 -3.45 -14.38 -14.48
C LYS A 192 -4.23 -15.01 -13.32
N LEU A 193 -3.54 -15.36 -12.24
CA LEU A 193 -4.21 -15.86 -11.04
C LEU A 193 -5.08 -14.78 -10.38
N TRP A 194 -4.62 -13.52 -10.35
CA TRP A 194 -5.43 -12.38 -9.91
C TRP A 194 -6.70 -12.23 -10.77
N THR A 195 -6.56 -12.26 -12.09
CA THR A 195 -7.70 -12.21 -13.02
C THR A 195 -8.68 -13.35 -12.75
N SER A 196 -8.19 -14.56 -12.47
CA SER A 196 -9.05 -15.70 -12.13
C SER A 196 -9.78 -15.54 -10.80
N VAL A 197 -9.07 -15.10 -9.74
CA VAL A 197 -9.64 -14.89 -8.39
C VAL A 197 -10.72 -13.80 -8.40
N THR A 198 -10.59 -12.82 -9.28
CA THR A 198 -11.53 -11.70 -9.42
C THR A 198 -12.61 -11.94 -10.48
N GLU A 199 -12.80 -13.19 -10.93
CA GLU A 199 -13.81 -13.55 -11.94
C GLU A 199 -13.68 -12.72 -13.24
N ALA A 200 -12.45 -12.62 -13.75
CA ALA A 200 -12.05 -11.85 -14.94
C ALA A 200 -12.23 -10.31 -14.82
N LYS A 201 -12.49 -9.77 -13.63
CA LYS A 201 -12.60 -8.33 -13.39
C LYS A 201 -11.27 -7.68 -13.02
N GLY A 202 -10.31 -8.48 -12.59
CA GLY A 202 -8.97 -8.01 -12.20
C GLY A 202 -8.05 -7.82 -13.40
N ILE A 203 -7.30 -6.74 -13.35
CA ILE A 203 -6.20 -6.44 -14.25
C ILE A 203 -4.91 -6.32 -13.45
N TYR A 204 -3.79 -6.52 -14.09
CA TYR A 204 -2.48 -6.42 -13.46
C TYR A 204 -1.46 -5.74 -14.35
N PHE A 205 -0.49 -5.13 -13.72
CA PHE A 205 0.66 -4.52 -14.37
C PHE A 205 1.94 -5.01 -13.68
N SER A 206 2.84 -5.62 -14.47
CA SER A 206 4.12 -6.11 -13.96
C SER A 206 5.20 -5.04 -14.11
N LYS A 207 5.77 -4.59 -12.99
CA LYS A 207 6.91 -3.67 -12.99
C LYS A 207 8.21 -4.37 -13.41
N ASN A 208 8.26 -5.71 -13.37
CA ASN A 208 9.40 -6.49 -13.84
C ASN A 208 9.69 -6.28 -15.33
N LEU A 209 8.68 -5.94 -16.14
CA LEU A 209 8.85 -5.61 -17.56
C LEU A 209 9.78 -4.41 -17.78
N HIS A 210 9.85 -3.48 -16.85
CA HIS A 210 10.67 -2.27 -16.95
C HIS A 210 12.13 -2.45 -16.49
N LYS A 211 12.51 -3.64 -16.05
CA LYS A 211 13.88 -4.04 -15.66
C LYS A 211 14.61 -3.01 -14.78
N TYR A 212 13.89 -2.40 -13.81
CA TYR A 212 14.54 -1.50 -12.87
C TYR A 212 15.29 -2.25 -11.78
N ASN A 213 16.28 -1.62 -11.17
CA ASN A 213 17.03 -2.21 -10.07
C ASN A 213 16.11 -2.48 -8.88
N GLY A 214 16.17 -3.68 -8.32
CA GLY A 214 15.37 -4.09 -7.15
C GLY A 214 14.20 -5.03 -7.49
N VAL A 215 14.07 -5.49 -8.76
CA VAL A 215 13.20 -6.59 -9.17
C VAL A 215 13.98 -7.67 -9.92
N GLY A 216 13.36 -8.80 -10.19
CA GLY A 216 13.99 -9.96 -10.82
C GLY A 216 14.89 -10.71 -9.86
N LEU A 217 15.90 -11.40 -10.38
CA LEU A 217 16.81 -12.21 -9.57
C LEU A 217 17.82 -11.34 -8.82
N ILE A 218 17.81 -11.46 -7.49
CA ILE A 218 18.71 -10.73 -6.57
C ILE A 218 19.37 -11.71 -5.64
N LYS A 219 20.72 -11.74 -5.65
CA LYS A 219 21.53 -12.52 -4.73
C LYS A 219 21.89 -11.72 -3.49
N HIS A 220 22.20 -12.42 -2.39
CA HIS A 220 22.53 -11.81 -1.10
C HIS A 220 23.77 -10.92 -1.14
N ASP A 221 24.72 -11.17 -2.04
CA ASP A 221 25.95 -10.43 -2.25
C ASP A 221 25.81 -9.24 -3.21
N GLU A 222 24.69 -9.13 -3.97
CA GLU A 222 24.39 -7.99 -4.85
C GLU A 222 23.88 -6.78 -4.06
N ILE A 223 24.81 -6.10 -3.36
CA ILE A 223 24.50 -5.02 -2.40
C ILE A 223 23.65 -3.91 -3.03
N GLU A 224 23.97 -3.47 -4.25
CA GLU A 224 23.27 -2.35 -4.89
C GLU A 224 21.84 -2.73 -5.30
N LYS A 225 21.61 -3.94 -5.80
CA LYS A 225 20.26 -4.41 -6.09
C LYS A 225 19.42 -4.57 -4.80
N ARG A 226 20.05 -5.04 -3.72
CA ARG A 226 19.38 -5.14 -2.41
C ARG A 226 19.01 -3.78 -1.83
N LYS A 227 19.87 -2.76 -1.95
CA LYS A 227 19.56 -1.39 -1.56
C LYS A 227 18.40 -0.83 -2.39
N SER A 228 18.41 -1.09 -3.69
CA SER A 228 17.30 -0.69 -4.59
C SER A 228 15.99 -1.36 -4.21
N LEU A 229 16.01 -2.67 -3.94
CA LEU A 229 14.84 -3.41 -3.43
C LEU A 229 14.33 -2.81 -2.11
N GLU A 230 15.22 -2.56 -1.15
CA GLU A 230 14.86 -1.96 0.13
C GLU A 230 14.22 -0.59 -0.08
N SER A 231 14.79 0.25 -0.94
CA SER A 231 14.23 1.57 -1.29
C SER A 231 12.84 1.46 -1.90
N ASN A 232 12.61 0.51 -2.80
CA ASN A 232 11.32 0.28 -3.43
C ASN A 232 10.25 -0.16 -2.41
N VAL A 233 10.62 -1.09 -1.52
CA VAL A 233 9.73 -1.55 -0.45
C VAL A 233 9.41 -0.42 0.53
N LEU A 234 10.41 0.37 0.92
CA LEU A 234 10.21 1.52 1.80
C LEU A 234 9.36 2.61 1.15
N TYR A 235 9.40 2.73 -0.18
CA TYR A 235 8.55 3.66 -0.91
C TYR A 235 7.05 3.33 -0.74
N LEU A 236 6.68 2.06 -0.62
CA LEU A 236 5.29 1.66 -0.38
C LEU A 236 4.69 2.29 0.89
N VAL A 237 5.51 2.47 1.93
CA VAL A 237 5.05 3.09 3.19
C VAL A 237 5.28 4.60 3.23
N LYS A 238 6.11 5.14 2.34
CA LYS A 238 6.44 6.58 2.28
C LYS A 238 5.24 7.45 1.92
N THR A 239 4.35 6.95 1.07
CA THR A 239 3.12 7.65 0.68
C THR A 239 2.16 7.86 1.86
N GLU A 240 2.25 7.02 2.91
CA GLU A 240 1.46 7.17 4.12
C GLU A 240 1.90 8.35 5.02
N TYR A 241 3.02 9.03 4.71
CA TYR A 241 3.47 10.19 5.50
C TYR A 241 2.54 11.39 5.41
N PHE A 242 1.81 11.52 4.32
CA PHE A 242 0.90 12.64 4.10
C PHE A 242 -0.55 12.22 4.17
N VAL A 243 -0.89 11.08 3.54
CA VAL A 243 -2.24 10.56 3.40
C VAL A 243 -2.23 9.09 3.79
N LYS A 244 -3.03 8.73 4.79
CA LYS A 244 -3.10 7.37 5.32
C LYS A 244 -4.51 6.84 5.17
N MET A 245 -4.65 5.76 4.43
CA MET A 245 -5.93 5.08 4.29
C MET A 245 -6.39 4.50 5.63
N LYS A 246 -7.62 4.77 6.01
CA LYS A 246 -8.29 4.18 7.18
C LYS A 246 -9.59 3.54 6.77
N LEU A 247 -9.62 2.23 6.83
CA LEU A 247 -10.78 1.41 6.52
C LEU A 247 -11.32 0.77 7.80
N LYS A 248 -12.63 0.61 7.85
CA LYS A 248 -13.33 -0.13 8.91
C LYS A 248 -14.26 -1.17 8.28
N SER A 249 -14.37 -2.34 8.90
CA SER A 249 -15.38 -3.36 8.55
C SER A 249 -16.79 -2.92 8.94
N GLU A 250 -17.79 -3.69 8.54
CA GLU A 250 -19.18 -3.49 9.01
C GLU A 250 -19.29 -3.53 10.53
N SER A 251 -18.51 -4.36 11.20
CA SER A 251 -18.42 -4.43 12.66
C SER A 251 -17.62 -3.28 13.30
N GLY A 252 -17.12 -2.33 12.50
CA GLY A 252 -16.32 -1.21 12.98
C GLY A 252 -14.85 -1.53 13.26
N GLN A 253 -14.40 -2.77 13.02
CA GLN A 253 -13.00 -3.15 13.19
C GLN A 253 -12.12 -2.47 12.15
N LYS A 254 -10.94 -2.02 12.56
CA LYS A 254 -9.95 -1.45 11.67
C LYS A 254 -9.42 -2.52 10.72
N LEU A 255 -9.52 -2.24 9.42
CA LEU A 255 -9.00 -3.11 8.39
C LEU A 255 -7.54 -2.77 8.07
N HIS A 256 -6.75 -3.80 7.81
CA HIS A 256 -5.36 -3.62 7.41
C HIS A 256 -5.29 -3.15 5.96
N THR A 257 -4.55 -2.08 5.73
CA THR A 257 -4.24 -1.56 4.39
C THR A 257 -2.83 -1.91 3.93
N PHE A 258 -2.06 -2.51 4.82
CA PHE A 258 -0.70 -2.93 4.59
C PHE A 258 -0.37 -4.13 5.48
N ASP A 259 0.31 -5.14 4.91
CA ASP A 259 0.86 -6.26 5.67
C ASP A 259 1.95 -6.98 4.86
N ARG A 260 2.59 -7.94 5.50
CA ARG A 260 3.66 -8.78 4.93
C ARG A 260 3.53 -10.23 5.39
N GLY A 261 4.22 -11.12 4.72
CA GLY A 261 4.37 -12.50 5.15
C GLY A 261 5.05 -12.62 6.53
N GLN A 262 4.96 -13.80 7.10
CA GLN A 262 5.66 -14.11 8.34
C GLN A 262 7.19 -14.10 8.12
N ILE A 263 7.94 -13.74 9.16
CA ILE A 263 9.40 -13.88 9.13
C ILE A 263 9.74 -15.37 9.03
N PRO A 264 10.53 -15.78 8.01
CA PRO A 264 10.93 -17.18 7.87
C PRO A 264 11.65 -17.69 9.11
N LYS A 265 11.31 -18.88 9.59
CA LYS A 265 12.01 -19.50 10.73
C LYS A 265 13.41 -19.91 10.30
N ARG A 266 14.43 -19.57 11.12
CA ARG A 266 15.80 -20.08 10.93
C ARG A 266 15.78 -21.61 10.86
N GLY A 267 16.36 -22.19 9.80
CA GLY A 267 16.49 -23.64 9.63
C GLY A 267 15.57 -24.29 8.60
N GLN A 268 14.76 -23.53 7.86
CA GLN A 268 13.98 -24.09 6.72
C GLN A 268 14.75 -24.05 5.39
N SER A 269 15.92 -23.41 5.32
CA SER A 269 16.85 -23.58 4.22
C SER A 269 17.49 -24.98 4.31
N LYS A 270 17.47 -25.73 3.21
CA LYS A 270 18.26 -26.97 3.10
C LYS A 270 19.70 -26.59 3.45
N ARG A 271 20.25 -27.21 4.52
CA ARG A 271 21.69 -27.22 4.74
C ARG A 271 22.34 -27.64 3.43
N SER A 272 23.10 -26.74 2.80
CA SER A 272 24.12 -27.14 1.86
C SER A 272 24.93 -28.23 2.53
N GLN A 273 24.85 -29.46 2.00
CA GLN A 273 25.78 -30.51 2.38
C GLN A 273 27.17 -29.98 2.06
N VAL A 274 27.89 -29.61 3.10
CA VAL A 274 29.33 -29.39 3.01
C VAL A 274 29.93 -30.75 2.66
N TYR A 275 30.23 -30.96 1.40
CA TYR A 275 31.11 -32.04 0.98
C TYR A 275 32.50 -31.67 1.52
N THR A 276 32.85 -32.26 2.66
CA THR A 276 34.25 -32.35 3.10
C THR A 276 34.90 -33.40 2.21
N ILE A 277 35.86 -32.97 1.37
CA ILE A 277 36.84 -33.85 0.73
C ILE A 277 38.01 -34.00 1.67
#